data_d459fceb79737fa178b643e0d7e585dc
#
_entry.id   d459fceb79737fa178b643e0d7e585dc
#
_cell.length_a   1.000
_cell.length_b   1.000
_cell.length_c   1.000
_cell.angle_alpha   90.00
_cell.angle_beta   90.00
_cell.angle_gamma   90.00
#
_symmetry.space_group_name_H-M   'P 1'
#
loop_
_entity.id
_entity.type
_entity.pdbx_description
1 polymer ?
#
loop_
_entity_poly.entity_id
_entity_poly.type
_entity_poly.pdbx_seq_one_letter_code
_entity_poly.pdbx_strand_id
1 'polypeptide(L)'
;MTIEGLEFDNVAVSVTDLAKSLEWYQRVFGFEVVYRTFSTVVDAELVIIERDGARIELLSQRRARLHPDAPIVPGPHLRTSGLKAIVFRTDDLEAITAYLESCDVTFEWKVQTLSADGLRSTMVRDPDGILINILTYPTTSPAFRAICP
;
A
#
# COMPACT_ATOMS: atom_id res chain seq x y z
N MET A 1 0.27 23.70 18.72
CA MET A 1 1.43 24.22 17.97
C MET A 1 1.52 23.44 16.67
N THR A 2 1.48 24.12 15.56
CA THR A 2 1.69 23.51 14.22
C THR A 2 3.12 23.81 13.78
N ILE A 3 3.76 22.85 13.14
CA ILE A 3 5.07 23.06 12.50
C ILE A 3 4.81 23.59 11.10
N GLU A 4 5.11 24.89 10.88
CA GLU A 4 4.97 25.49 9.54
C GLU A 4 6.00 24.88 8.59
N GLY A 5 5.59 24.66 7.33
CA GLY A 5 6.45 24.12 6.27
C GLY A 5 6.74 22.63 6.37
N LEU A 6 6.01 21.88 7.20
CA LEU A 6 6.07 20.42 7.25
C LEU A 6 4.81 19.80 6.64
N GLU A 7 5.01 18.96 5.64
CA GLU A 7 3.95 18.19 4.97
C GLU A 7 4.28 16.70 5.03
N PHE A 8 3.23 15.86 5.04
CA PHE A 8 3.41 14.43 4.87
C PHE A 8 3.73 14.16 3.39
N ASP A 9 4.87 13.52 3.11
CA ASP A 9 5.29 13.26 1.73
C ASP A 9 4.97 11.83 1.29
N ASN A 10 5.48 10.82 1.98
CA ASN A 10 5.36 9.44 1.53
C ASN A 10 5.42 8.41 2.67
N VAL A 11 5.17 7.15 2.32
CA VAL A 11 5.49 5.96 3.12
C VAL A 11 6.65 5.23 2.46
N ALA A 12 7.74 5.02 3.19
CA ALA A 12 8.91 4.30 2.72
C ALA A 12 8.79 2.80 2.99
N VAL A 13 9.04 1.99 1.97
CA VAL A 13 9.06 0.53 2.04
C VAL A 13 10.32 -0.04 1.42
N SER A 14 10.94 -1.00 2.06
CA SER A 14 12.08 -1.72 1.51
C SER A 14 11.61 -2.89 0.66
N VAL A 15 12.20 -3.04 -0.53
CA VAL A 15 11.85 -4.09 -1.50
C VAL A 15 13.07 -4.94 -1.86
N THR A 16 12.83 -6.22 -2.15
CA THR A 16 13.91 -7.15 -2.49
C THR A 16 14.29 -7.09 -3.97
N ASP A 17 13.36 -6.73 -4.84
CA ASP A 17 13.52 -6.56 -6.28
C ASP A 17 12.79 -5.29 -6.74
N LEU A 18 13.56 -4.21 -6.93
CA LEU A 18 13.00 -2.91 -7.30
C LEU A 18 12.28 -2.94 -8.66
N ALA A 19 12.83 -3.64 -9.65
CA ALA A 19 12.22 -3.69 -10.98
C ALA A 19 10.88 -4.40 -10.95
N LYS A 20 10.79 -5.52 -10.22
CA LYS A 20 9.56 -6.27 -10.01
C LYS A 20 8.51 -5.46 -9.24
N SER A 21 8.92 -4.76 -8.20
CA SER A 21 8.01 -3.91 -7.41
C SER A 21 7.49 -2.74 -8.25
N LEU A 22 8.35 -2.04 -8.99
CA LEU A 22 7.95 -0.94 -9.87
C LEU A 22 6.94 -1.41 -10.93
N GLU A 23 7.24 -2.51 -11.63
CA GLU A 23 6.30 -3.08 -12.61
C GLU A 23 4.94 -3.40 -11.97
N TRP A 24 4.94 -4.00 -10.79
CA TRP A 24 3.72 -4.37 -10.09
C TRP A 24 2.89 -3.14 -9.67
N TYR A 25 3.50 -2.13 -9.01
CA TYR A 25 2.78 -0.92 -8.60
C TYR A 25 2.27 -0.10 -9.79
N GLN A 26 3.01 -0.06 -10.91
CA GLN A 26 2.57 0.55 -12.15
C GLN A 26 1.37 -0.20 -12.75
N ARG A 27 1.49 -1.50 -12.92
CA ARG A 27 0.47 -2.33 -13.57
C ARG A 27 -0.80 -2.44 -12.74
N VAL A 28 -0.69 -2.67 -11.43
CA VAL A 28 -1.84 -2.93 -10.56
C VAL A 28 -2.51 -1.64 -10.08
N PHE A 29 -1.74 -0.64 -9.70
CA PHE A 29 -2.27 0.59 -9.12
C PHE A 29 -2.04 1.85 -9.93
N GLY A 30 -1.36 1.79 -11.08
CA GLY A 30 -1.12 2.94 -11.94
C GLY A 30 -0.19 3.99 -11.35
N PHE A 31 0.72 3.60 -10.46
CA PHE A 31 1.76 4.51 -9.96
C PHE A 31 2.79 4.81 -11.04
N GLU A 32 3.31 6.03 -11.04
CA GLU A 32 4.38 6.46 -11.93
C GLU A 32 5.62 6.89 -11.12
N VAL A 33 6.80 6.70 -11.70
CA VAL A 33 8.06 7.15 -11.08
C VAL A 33 8.16 8.66 -11.22
N VAL A 34 8.27 9.36 -10.10
CA VAL A 34 8.44 10.82 -10.07
C VAL A 34 9.84 11.26 -9.61
N TYR A 35 10.58 10.37 -8.93
CA TYR A 35 11.94 10.64 -8.50
C TYR A 35 12.74 9.34 -8.37
N ARG A 36 14.02 9.38 -8.72
CA ARG A 36 14.95 8.25 -8.57
C ARG A 36 16.34 8.74 -8.27
N THR A 37 16.97 8.16 -7.26
CA THR A 37 18.34 8.48 -6.86
C THR A 37 19.01 7.31 -6.15
N PHE A 38 20.30 7.41 -5.91
CA PHE A 38 21.06 6.48 -5.08
C PHE A 38 21.61 7.21 -3.86
N SER A 39 21.34 6.68 -2.68
CA SER A 39 21.87 7.20 -1.42
C SER A 39 23.15 6.45 -1.04
N THR A 40 24.26 7.17 -0.99
CA THR A 40 25.52 6.62 -0.49
C THR A 40 25.54 6.44 1.03
N VAL A 41 24.64 7.12 1.74
CA VAL A 41 24.54 7.06 3.21
C VAL A 41 23.99 5.72 3.68
N VAL A 42 22.97 5.23 2.99
CA VAL A 42 22.29 3.96 3.31
C VAL A 42 22.59 2.85 2.31
N ASP A 43 23.44 3.13 1.30
CA ASP A 43 23.81 2.20 0.23
C ASP A 43 22.59 1.57 -0.45
N ALA A 44 21.64 2.42 -0.84
CA ALA A 44 20.36 1.99 -1.40
C ALA A 44 19.91 2.86 -2.57
N GLU A 45 19.22 2.24 -3.52
CA GLU A 45 18.47 2.95 -4.54
C GLU A 45 17.12 3.41 -3.94
N LEU A 46 16.78 4.67 -4.15
CA LEU A 46 15.54 5.30 -3.72
C LEU A 46 14.71 5.66 -4.94
N VAL A 47 13.46 5.21 -4.97
CA VAL A 47 12.51 5.55 -6.02
C VAL A 47 11.20 5.99 -5.40
N ILE A 48 10.78 7.21 -5.70
CA ILE A 48 9.45 7.71 -5.32
C ILE A 48 8.50 7.48 -6.49
N ILE A 49 7.42 6.77 -6.20
CA ILE A 49 6.30 6.57 -7.10
C ILE A 49 5.09 7.35 -6.61
N GLU A 50 4.31 7.89 -7.52
CA GLU A 50 3.15 8.73 -7.22
C GLU A 50 1.94 8.34 -8.04
N ARG A 51 0.77 8.42 -7.40
CA ARG A 51 -0.53 8.42 -8.06
C ARG A 51 -1.51 9.31 -7.28
N ASP A 52 -2.17 10.25 -7.98
CA ASP A 52 -3.20 11.14 -7.40
C ASP A 52 -2.75 11.83 -6.09
N GLY A 53 -1.47 12.25 -6.02
CA GLY A 53 -0.86 12.88 -4.85
C GLY A 53 -0.46 11.92 -3.73
N ALA A 54 -0.78 10.64 -3.82
CA ALA A 54 -0.28 9.62 -2.89
C ALA A 54 1.11 9.16 -3.34
N ARG A 55 2.06 9.10 -2.41
CA ARG A 55 3.44 8.71 -2.69
C ARG A 55 3.89 7.51 -1.87
N ILE A 56 4.67 6.66 -2.50
CA ILE A 56 5.39 5.55 -1.88
C ILE A 56 6.86 5.68 -2.27
N GLU A 57 7.75 5.57 -1.29
CA GLU A 57 9.19 5.48 -1.52
C GLU A 57 9.60 4.01 -1.48
N LEU A 58 10.10 3.51 -2.60
CA LEU A 58 10.66 2.16 -2.70
C LEU A 58 12.17 2.24 -2.49
N LEU A 59 12.65 1.51 -1.49
CA LEU A 59 14.06 1.43 -1.12
C LEU A 59 14.59 0.05 -1.46
N SER A 60 15.65 -0.02 -2.26
CA SER A 60 16.28 -1.28 -2.62
C SER A 60 17.77 -1.27 -2.27
N GLN A 61 18.16 -2.16 -1.36
CA GLN A 61 19.52 -2.36 -0.95
C GLN A 61 20.03 -3.70 -1.48
N ARG A 62 21.31 -3.77 -1.83
CA ARG A 62 21.96 -5.05 -2.17
C ARG A 62 21.77 -6.05 -1.03
N ARG A 63 21.34 -7.25 -1.35
CA ARG A 63 21.05 -8.34 -0.40
C ARG A 63 19.86 -8.06 0.54
N ALA A 64 18.93 -7.20 0.15
CA ALA A 64 17.65 -7.09 0.84
C ALA A 64 16.99 -8.47 0.96
N ARG A 65 16.31 -8.71 2.07
CA ARG A 65 15.63 -9.98 2.37
C ARG A 65 14.18 -9.73 2.70
N LEU A 66 13.34 -10.69 2.40
CA LEU A 66 11.96 -10.65 2.83
C LEU A 66 11.88 -10.53 4.36
N HIS A 67 10.93 -9.75 4.84
CA HIS A 67 10.64 -9.66 6.26
C HIS A 67 10.17 -11.03 6.78
N PRO A 68 10.63 -11.51 7.94
CA PRO A 68 10.21 -12.81 8.49
C PRO A 68 8.69 -12.94 8.64
N ASP A 69 8.01 -11.82 8.92
CA ASP A 69 6.56 -11.78 9.09
C ASP A 69 5.77 -11.58 7.79
N ALA A 70 6.45 -11.46 6.64
CA ALA A 70 5.79 -11.25 5.35
C ALA A 70 4.69 -12.28 5.02
N PRO A 71 4.87 -13.60 5.34
CA PRO A 71 3.83 -14.60 5.08
C PRO A 71 2.74 -14.67 6.17
N ILE A 72 2.87 -13.94 7.28
CA ILE A 72 1.92 -14.03 8.39
C ILE A 72 0.60 -13.36 8.00
N VAL A 73 -0.51 -14.08 8.23
CA VAL A 73 -1.86 -13.53 8.00
C VAL A 73 -2.14 -12.30 8.87
N PRO A 74 -2.99 -11.37 8.41
CA PRO A 74 -3.15 -10.04 9.03
C PRO A 74 -3.45 -10.05 10.53
N GLY A 75 -4.32 -10.92 11.02
CA GLY A 75 -4.68 -10.97 12.43
C GLY A 75 -3.48 -11.22 13.36
N PRO A 76 -2.74 -12.33 13.23
CA PRO A 76 -1.49 -12.58 13.96
C PRO A 76 -0.42 -11.52 13.72
N HIS A 77 -0.33 -10.93 12.52
CA HIS A 77 0.62 -9.87 12.19
C HIS A 77 0.44 -8.62 13.05
N LEU A 78 -0.78 -8.34 13.54
CA LEU A 78 -1.06 -7.21 14.45
C LEU A 78 -0.43 -7.37 15.84
N ARG A 79 0.03 -8.56 16.22
CA ARG A 79 0.69 -8.79 17.51
C ARG A 79 2.09 -8.21 17.62
N THR A 80 2.71 -7.91 16.49
CA THR A 80 4.02 -7.24 16.42
C THR A 80 3.81 -5.79 16.06
N SER A 81 4.42 -4.85 16.77
CA SER A 81 4.33 -3.42 16.48
C SER A 81 4.99 -3.06 15.14
N GLY A 82 4.57 -1.95 14.54
CA GLY A 82 5.14 -1.40 13.30
C GLY A 82 4.09 -1.14 12.22
N LEU A 83 4.53 -0.68 11.07
CA LEU A 83 3.67 -0.48 9.90
C LEU A 83 3.07 -1.81 9.45
N LYS A 84 1.78 -1.81 9.11
CA LYS A 84 1.04 -3.04 8.81
C LYS A 84 0.58 -3.13 7.37
N ALA A 85 0.15 -2.02 6.80
CA ALA A 85 -0.34 -1.99 5.43
C ALA A 85 -0.22 -0.59 4.84
N ILE A 86 -0.19 -0.53 3.52
CA ILE A 86 -0.56 0.68 2.78
C ILE A 86 -2.06 0.62 2.57
N VAL A 87 -2.77 1.69 2.89
CA VAL A 87 -4.23 1.67 2.88
C VAL A 87 -4.77 2.67 1.85
N PHE A 88 -5.56 2.16 0.93
CA PHE A 88 -6.35 2.94 -0.02
C PHE A 88 -7.82 2.91 0.36
N ARG A 89 -8.61 3.77 -0.23
CA ARG A 89 -10.07 3.74 -0.12
C ARG A 89 -10.73 3.78 -1.49
N THR A 90 -11.92 3.25 -1.56
CA THR A 90 -12.79 3.31 -2.74
C THR A 90 -14.24 3.48 -2.32
N ASP A 91 -15.06 4.04 -3.19
CA ASP A 91 -16.51 4.07 -3.02
C ASP A 91 -17.18 2.82 -3.66
N ASP A 92 -16.44 2.07 -4.50
CA ASP A 92 -16.90 0.84 -5.15
C ASP A 92 -15.89 -0.30 -4.94
N LEU A 93 -16.04 -1.00 -3.82
CA LEU A 93 -15.14 -2.08 -3.42
C LEU A 93 -15.28 -3.30 -4.33
N GLU A 94 -16.49 -3.57 -4.82
CA GLU A 94 -16.77 -4.69 -5.72
C GLU A 94 -16.07 -4.51 -7.06
N ALA A 95 -16.18 -3.32 -7.67
CA ALA A 95 -15.52 -3.03 -8.94
C ALA A 95 -13.98 -3.08 -8.81
N ILE A 96 -13.42 -2.51 -7.73
CA ILE A 96 -11.97 -2.58 -7.49
C ILE A 96 -11.52 -4.01 -7.24
N THR A 97 -12.29 -4.82 -6.51
CA THR A 97 -11.94 -6.23 -6.28
C THR A 97 -11.94 -7.03 -7.57
N ALA A 98 -12.95 -6.85 -8.44
CA ALA A 98 -13.01 -7.50 -9.74
C ALA A 98 -11.83 -7.08 -10.65
N TYR A 99 -11.46 -5.80 -10.63
CA TYR A 99 -10.26 -5.32 -11.33
C TYR A 99 -8.99 -6.00 -10.80
N LEU A 100 -8.80 -6.07 -9.48
CA LEU A 100 -7.63 -6.73 -8.87
C LEU A 100 -7.58 -8.23 -9.20
N GLU A 101 -8.72 -8.91 -9.31
CA GLU A 101 -8.79 -10.30 -9.79
C GLU A 101 -8.24 -10.43 -11.21
N SER A 102 -8.48 -9.46 -12.08
CA SER A 102 -7.95 -9.47 -13.44
C SER A 102 -6.44 -9.20 -13.51
N CYS A 103 -5.85 -8.65 -12.44
CA CYS A 103 -4.42 -8.33 -12.34
C CYS A 103 -3.55 -9.47 -11.82
N ASP A 104 -4.10 -10.64 -11.53
CA ASP A 104 -3.37 -11.80 -10.98
C ASP A 104 -2.56 -11.45 -9.72
N VAL A 105 -3.22 -10.82 -8.75
CA VAL A 105 -2.63 -10.47 -7.45
C VAL A 105 -2.96 -11.51 -6.39
N THR A 106 -2.12 -11.57 -5.34
CA THR A 106 -2.36 -12.44 -4.18
C THR A 106 -3.32 -11.77 -3.21
N PHE A 107 -4.49 -12.38 -2.97
CA PHE A 107 -5.48 -11.91 -2.02
C PHE A 107 -5.29 -12.52 -0.63
N GLU A 108 -5.48 -11.70 0.40
CA GLU A 108 -5.73 -12.15 1.77
C GLU A 108 -7.22 -12.38 1.99
N TRP A 109 -8.06 -11.43 1.54
CA TRP A 109 -9.51 -11.56 1.49
C TRP A 109 -10.12 -10.64 0.45
N LYS A 110 -11.37 -10.94 0.10
CA LYS A 110 -12.16 -10.17 -0.86
C LYS A 110 -13.45 -9.72 -0.20
N VAL A 111 -13.76 -8.43 -0.30
CA VAL A 111 -15.03 -7.82 0.16
C VAL A 111 -15.45 -8.29 1.56
N GLN A 112 -14.50 -8.29 2.48
CA GLN A 112 -14.73 -8.72 3.86
C GLN A 112 -15.35 -7.56 4.68
N THR A 113 -16.42 -7.83 5.42
CA THR A 113 -16.93 -6.91 6.44
C THR A 113 -16.05 -7.00 7.68
N LEU A 114 -15.50 -5.85 8.10
CA LEU A 114 -14.54 -5.76 9.20
C LEU A 114 -15.20 -5.35 10.53
N SER A 115 -16.35 -4.66 10.48
CA SER A 115 -16.98 -4.09 11.68
C SER A 115 -18.51 -4.09 11.59
N ALA A 116 -19.16 -3.98 12.74
CA ALA A 116 -20.61 -3.98 12.83
C ALA A 116 -21.29 -2.75 12.19
N ASP A 117 -20.56 -1.63 12.06
CA ASP A 117 -21.04 -0.41 11.40
C ASP A 117 -20.90 -0.45 9.86
N GLY A 118 -20.35 -1.54 9.32
CA GLY A 118 -20.29 -1.77 7.88
C GLY A 118 -19.01 -1.35 7.18
N LEU A 119 -17.90 -1.15 7.90
CA LEU A 119 -16.59 -1.00 7.27
C LEU A 119 -16.23 -2.29 6.53
N ARG A 120 -15.89 -2.19 5.27
CA ARG A 120 -15.49 -3.34 4.43
C ARG A 120 -14.13 -3.14 3.80
N SER A 121 -13.48 -4.23 3.45
CA SER A 121 -12.21 -4.18 2.74
C SER A 121 -11.97 -5.35 1.81
N THR A 122 -11.08 -5.11 0.85
CA THR A 122 -10.34 -6.11 0.11
C THR A 122 -8.86 -5.92 0.41
N MET A 123 -8.14 -7.00 0.67
CA MET A 123 -6.71 -6.95 1.00
C MET A 123 -5.91 -7.86 0.08
N VAL A 124 -4.83 -7.32 -0.46
CA VAL A 124 -3.88 -8.02 -1.33
C VAL A 124 -2.45 -7.86 -0.82
N ARG A 125 -1.52 -8.61 -1.40
CA ARG A 125 -0.08 -8.48 -1.15
C ARG A 125 0.64 -7.98 -2.37
N ASP A 126 1.65 -7.15 -2.13
CA ASP A 126 2.63 -6.81 -3.14
C ASP A 126 3.64 -7.95 -3.35
N PRO A 127 4.61 -7.83 -4.29
CA PRO A 127 5.58 -8.88 -4.57
C PRO A 127 6.45 -9.32 -3.39
N ASP A 128 6.65 -8.46 -2.40
CA ASP A 128 7.43 -8.73 -1.19
C ASP A 128 6.56 -9.13 0.02
N GLY A 129 5.25 -9.25 -0.19
CA GLY A 129 4.29 -9.64 0.85
C GLY A 129 3.79 -8.47 1.70
N ILE A 130 4.08 -7.22 1.32
CA ILE A 130 3.53 -6.03 1.97
C ILE A 130 2.01 -6.01 1.76
N LEU A 131 1.28 -5.79 2.84
CA LEU A 131 -0.17 -5.75 2.78
C LEU A 131 -0.67 -4.44 2.19
N ILE A 132 -1.55 -4.54 1.21
CA ILE A 132 -2.27 -3.43 0.60
C ILE A 132 -3.74 -3.61 0.93
N ASN A 133 -4.31 -2.71 1.71
CA ASN A 133 -5.69 -2.77 2.16
C ASN A 133 -6.54 -1.70 1.45
N ILE A 134 -7.61 -2.11 0.81
CA ILE A 134 -8.55 -1.20 0.15
C ILE A 134 -9.84 -1.18 0.98
N LEU A 135 -10.18 -0.02 1.53
CA LEU A 135 -11.32 0.20 2.41
C LEU A 135 -12.49 0.87 1.69
N THR A 136 -13.69 0.48 2.09
CA THR A 136 -14.92 1.27 1.85
C THR A 136 -15.55 1.58 3.19
N TYR A 137 -15.68 2.87 3.50
CA TYR A 137 -16.33 3.35 4.70
C TYR A 137 -17.86 3.35 4.52
N PRO A 138 -18.63 3.04 5.58
CA PRO A 138 -20.07 3.28 5.55
C PRO A 138 -20.36 4.78 5.39
N THR A 139 -21.37 5.14 4.62
CA THR A 139 -21.75 6.54 4.33
C THR A 139 -22.07 7.36 5.59
N THR A 140 -22.43 6.70 6.68
CA THR A 140 -22.69 7.30 8.00
C THR A 140 -21.42 7.57 8.80
N SER A 141 -20.25 7.09 8.35
CA SER A 141 -18.98 7.28 9.06
C SER A 141 -18.47 8.72 8.92
N PRO A 142 -17.93 9.34 9.99
CA PRO A 142 -17.22 10.61 9.89
C PRO A 142 -15.97 10.54 8.99
N ALA A 143 -15.42 9.33 8.77
CA ALA A 143 -14.32 9.09 7.86
C ALA A 143 -14.75 9.00 6.39
N PHE A 144 -16.05 8.89 6.12
CA PHE A 144 -16.57 8.87 4.75
C PHE A 144 -16.32 10.22 4.08
N ARG A 145 -15.69 10.18 2.92
CA ARG A 145 -15.53 11.32 2.02
C ARG A 145 -15.76 10.79 0.62
N ALA A 146 -16.71 11.37 -0.12
CA ALA A 146 -16.90 11.01 -1.52
C ALA A 146 -15.57 11.19 -2.28
N ILE A 147 -15.23 10.23 -3.13
CA ILE A 147 -14.11 10.36 -4.05
C ILE A 147 -14.63 11.23 -5.20
N CYS A 148 -14.08 12.44 -5.35
CA CYS A 148 -14.41 13.26 -6.51
C CYS A 148 -13.98 12.54 -7.78
N PRO A 149 -14.86 12.48 -8.80
CA PRO A 149 -14.54 11.88 -10.09
C PRO A 149 -13.44 12.66 -10.82
#